data_c6dd46f5c06a26a66759f091fcf8dd4d
#
_entry.id   c6dd46f5c06a26a66759f091fcf8dd4d
#
_cell.length_a   1.000
_cell.length_b   1.000
_cell.length_c   1.000
_cell.angle_alpha   90.00
_cell.angle_beta   90.00
_cell.angle_gamma   90.00
#
_symmetry.space_group_name_H-M   'P 1'
#
loop_
_entity.id
_entity.type
_entity.pdbx_description
1 polymer ?
#
loop_
_entity_poly.entity_id
_entity_poly.type
_entity_poly.pdbx_seq_one_letter_code
_entity_poly.pdbx_strand_id
1 'polypeptide(L)'
;MGEASANKDTLRRVMHAYTQGDLEPLMKAVAEDVVWDSHSPAPHFRFGGRYNGHVGLTEALALIASEFHILRYDIEEMTGEGDIIWAMSEVEVLERRSGKHARIKLANRWQFRAGKIVSCTEFFDSAGTLLQLDKIATQAA
;
A
#
# COMPACT_ATOMS: atom_id res chain seq x y z
N MET A 1 -15.05 0.97 -22.78
CA MET A 1 -14.25 0.22 -21.82
C MET A 1 -12.81 0.41 -22.16
N GLY A 2 -12.07 1.02 -21.39
CA GLY A 2 -10.70 1.31 -21.73
C GLY A 2 -9.72 0.60 -20.81
N GLU A 3 -8.47 0.96 -20.96
CA GLU A 3 -7.35 0.46 -20.16
C GLU A 3 -7.58 0.72 -18.66
N ALA A 4 -8.21 1.86 -18.31
CA ALA A 4 -8.51 2.17 -16.92
C ALA A 4 -9.43 1.11 -16.27
N SER A 5 -10.44 0.63 -16.99
CA SER A 5 -11.33 -0.42 -16.49
C SER A 5 -10.57 -1.73 -16.22
N ALA A 6 -9.76 -2.15 -17.18
CA ALA A 6 -8.93 -3.37 -17.06
C ALA A 6 -7.90 -3.21 -15.92
N ASN A 7 -7.29 -2.04 -15.80
CA ASN A 7 -6.30 -1.75 -14.76
C ASN A 7 -6.94 -1.75 -13.37
N LYS A 8 -8.15 -1.21 -13.22
CA LYS A 8 -8.90 -1.27 -11.96
C LYS A 8 -9.20 -2.71 -11.56
N ASP A 9 -9.59 -3.55 -12.51
CA ASP A 9 -9.88 -4.96 -12.26
C ASP A 9 -8.61 -5.70 -11.81
N THR A 10 -7.48 -5.40 -12.43
CA THR A 10 -6.18 -5.93 -12.01
C THR A 10 -5.89 -5.55 -10.55
N LEU A 11 -6.07 -4.29 -10.19
CA LEU A 11 -5.84 -3.82 -8.80
C LEU A 11 -6.73 -4.54 -7.80
N ARG A 12 -8.03 -4.66 -8.10
CA ARG A 12 -8.95 -5.38 -7.20
C ARG A 12 -8.50 -6.82 -6.98
N ARG A 13 -8.13 -7.50 -8.04
CA ARG A 13 -7.71 -8.90 -8.00
C ARG A 13 -6.41 -9.07 -7.20
N VAL A 14 -5.39 -8.28 -7.51
CA VAL A 14 -4.07 -8.45 -6.87
C VAL A 14 -4.08 -8.02 -5.41
N MET A 15 -4.84 -6.97 -5.07
CA MET A 15 -4.93 -6.49 -3.68
C MET A 15 -5.80 -7.41 -2.82
N HIS A 16 -6.82 -8.03 -3.40
CA HIS A 16 -7.58 -9.06 -2.69
C HIS A 16 -6.69 -10.25 -2.32
N ALA A 17 -5.91 -10.74 -3.27
CA ALA A 17 -4.97 -11.83 -3.01
C ALA A 17 -3.90 -11.45 -1.97
N TYR A 18 -3.37 -10.24 -2.07
CA TYR A 18 -2.40 -9.71 -1.11
C TYR A 18 -2.94 -9.75 0.32
N THR A 19 -4.19 -9.33 0.51
CA THR A 19 -4.84 -9.37 1.82
C THR A 19 -4.97 -10.78 2.37
N GLN A 20 -5.08 -11.77 1.49
CA GLN A 20 -5.12 -13.19 1.87
C GLN A 20 -3.72 -13.79 2.10
N GLY A 21 -2.68 -12.99 2.00
CA GLY A 21 -1.29 -13.43 2.15
C GLY A 21 -0.67 -14.01 0.88
N ASP A 22 -1.36 -13.89 -0.25
CA ASP A 22 -0.87 -14.39 -1.54
C ASP A 22 -0.29 -13.24 -2.36
N LEU A 23 1.04 -13.16 -2.41
CA LEU A 23 1.76 -12.12 -3.13
C LEU A 23 1.95 -12.44 -4.61
N GLU A 24 1.71 -13.65 -5.05
CA GLU A 24 2.00 -14.06 -6.42
C GLU A 24 1.27 -13.24 -7.48
N PRO A 25 -0.04 -12.98 -7.36
CA PRO A 25 -0.74 -12.15 -8.36
C PRO A 25 -0.16 -10.75 -8.46
N LEU A 26 0.19 -10.12 -7.34
CA LEU A 26 0.80 -8.79 -7.34
C LEU A 26 2.17 -8.82 -8.02
N MET A 27 3.02 -9.78 -7.66
CA MET A 27 4.36 -9.90 -8.23
C MET A 27 4.33 -10.17 -9.74
N LYS A 28 3.34 -10.91 -10.23
CA LYS A 28 3.14 -11.12 -11.67
C LYS A 28 2.62 -9.88 -12.39
N ALA A 29 1.86 -9.03 -11.68
CA ALA A 29 1.27 -7.82 -12.26
C ALA A 29 2.26 -6.65 -12.32
N VAL A 30 3.32 -6.66 -11.53
CA VAL A 30 4.31 -5.57 -11.54
C VAL A 30 5.37 -5.80 -12.60
N ALA A 31 5.80 -4.70 -13.25
CA ALA A 31 6.92 -4.73 -14.20
C ALA A 31 8.24 -4.95 -13.46
N GLU A 32 9.24 -5.44 -14.19
CA GLU A 32 10.57 -5.68 -13.60
C GLU A 32 11.22 -4.40 -13.05
N ASP A 33 10.92 -3.26 -13.69
CA ASP A 33 11.43 -1.95 -13.30
C ASP A 33 10.48 -1.16 -12.41
N VAL A 34 9.55 -1.82 -11.72
CA VAL A 34 8.57 -1.18 -10.86
C VAL A 34 9.24 -0.28 -9.82
N VAL A 35 8.61 0.86 -9.54
CA VAL A 35 9.01 1.76 -8.46
C VAL A 35 7.90 1.81 -7.43
N TRP A 36 8.22 1.47 -6.20
CA TRP A 36 7.32 1.58 -5.06
C TRP A 36 7.81 2.71 -4.16
N ASP A 37 6.98 3.72 -3.96
CA ASP A 37 7.37 4.91 -3.20
C ASP A 37 6.34 5.16 -2.10
N SER A 38 6.74 4.95 -0.84
CA SER A 38 5.88 5.20 0.31
C SER A 38 6.29 6.49 1.00
N HIS A 39 5.38 7.44 1.03
CA HIS A 39 5.55 8.72 1.73
C HIS A 39 5.21 8.53 3.21
N SER A 40 6.17 8.06 3.97
CA SER A 40 6.05 7.77 5.39
C SER A 40 7.21 8.39 6.15
N PRO A 41 6.97 8.96 7.34
CA PRO A 41 8.06 9.57 8.09
C PRO A 41 8.99 8.52 8.70
N ALA A 42 10.26 8.55 8.30
CA ALA A 42 11.30 7.83 9.03
C ALA A 42 11.65 8.64 10.30
N PRO A 43 12.02 8.01 11.42
CA PRO A 43 12.25 6.58 11.62
C PRO A 43 11.01 5.80 12.07
N HIS A 44 9.83 6.39 12.05
CA HIS A 44 8.61 5.76 12.58
C HIS A 44 8.12 4.57 11.76
N PHE A 45 8.38 4.59 10.45
CA PHE A 45 7.96 3.51 9.54
C PHE A 45 9.17 3.03 8.75
N ARG A 46 9.62 1.80 9.02
CA ARG A 46 10.81 1.23 8.40
C ARG A 46 10.64 1.02 6.89
N PHE A 47 9.40 0.84 6.45
CA PHE A 47 9.09 0.62 5.04
C PHE A 47 8.95 1.92 4.23
N GLY A 48 9.13 3.09 4.85
CA GLY A 48 9.07 4.37 4.15
C GLY A 48 10.19 4.51 3.13
N GLY A 49 9.94 5.33 2.09
CA GLY A 49 10.92 5.62 1.06
C GLY A 49 10.66 4.89 -0.24
N ARG A 50 11.68 4.87 -1.08
CA ARG A 50 11.59 4.37 -2.45
C ARG A 50 12.29 3.02 -2.59
N TYR A 51 11.60 2.09 -3.27
CA TYR A 51 12.09 0.75 -3.56
C TYR A 51 11.99 0.50 -5.06
N ASN A 52 13.02 -0.10 -5.64
CA ASN A 52 13.11 -0.30 -7.08
C ASN A 52 13.13 -1.77 -7.44
N GLY A 53 12.33 -2.13 -8.47
CA GLY A 53 12.28 -3.46 -9.03
C GLY A 53 11.62 -4.49 -8.13
N HIS A 54 11.57 -5.73 -8.59
CA HIS A 54 10.97 -6.84 -7.82
C HIS A 54 11.68 -7.08 -6.50
N VAL A 55 13.01 -6.99 -6.48
CA VAL A 55 13.80 -7.17 -5.25
C VAL A 55 13.44 -6.09 -4.23
N GLY A 56 13.41 -4.82 -4.66
CA GLY A 56 13.03 -3.71 -3.78
C GLY A 56 11.61 -3.82 -3.27
N LEU A 57 10.66 -4.15 -4.15
CA LEU A 57 9.27 -4.33 -3.74
C LEU A 57 9.13 -5.48 -2.73
N THR A 58 9.78 -6.59 -2.97
CA THR A 58 9.78 -7.73 -2.04
C THR A 58 10.33 -7.32 -0.67
N GLU A 59 11.40 -6.53 -0.66
CA GLU A 59 11.98 -5.99 0.58
C GLU A 59 10.98 -5.10 1.33
N ALA A 60 10.31 -4.17 0.64
CA ALA A 60 9.31 -3.29 1.24
C ALA A 60 8.15 -4.09 1.84
N LEU A 61 7.63 -5.05 1.10
CA LEU A 61 6.52 -5.89 1.58
C LEU A 61 6.94 -6.76 2.77
N ALA A 62 8.17 -7.24 2.79
CA ALA A 62 8.70 -8.00 3.92
C ALA A 62 8.84 -7.13 5.17
N LEU A 63 9.27 -5.88 5.03
CA LEU A 63 9.33 -4.93 6.15
C LEU A 63 7.95 -4.66 6.72
N ILE A 64 6.96 -4.42 5.87
CA ILE A 64 5.57 -4.23 6.29
C ILE A 64 5.08 -5.46 7.06
N ALA A 65 5.27 -6.65 6.50
CA ALA A 65 4.82 -7.89 7.10
C ALA A 65 5.52 -8.20 8.44
N SER A 66 6.77 -7.76 8.61
CA SER A 66 7.52 -7.95 9.85
C SER A 66 6.95 -7.12 11.01
N GLU A 67 6.39 -5.97 10.71
CA GLU A 67 5.86 -5.04 11.71
C GLU A 67 4.35 -5.16 11.91
N PHE A 68 3.63 -5.45 10.84
CA PHE A 68 2.17 -5.40 10.84
C PHE A 68 1.55 -6.66 10.24
N HIS A 69 0.45 -7.07 10.85
CA HIS A 69 -0.48 -8.02 10.26
C HIS A 69 -1.64 -7.23 9.66
N ILE A 70 -1.87 -7.36 8.37
CA ILE A 70 -2.98 -6.70 7.70
C ILE A 70 -4.22 -7.54 7.92
N LEU A 71 -5.16 -7.00 8.69
CA LEU A 71 -6.41 -7.67 9.02
C LEU A 71 -7.47 -7.45 7.95
N ARG A 72 -7.43 -6.27 7.32
CA ARG A 72 -8.43 -5.86 6.36
C ARG A 72 -7.85 -4.79 5.44
N TYR A 73 -8.19 -4.86 4.15
CA TYR A 73 -7.77 -3.89 3.16
C TYR A 73 -8.94 -3.65 2.21
N ASP A 74 -9.64 -2.53 2.39
CA ASP A 74 -10.80 -2.19 1.60
C ASP A 74 -10.50 -1.04 0.65
N ILE A 75 -10.55 -1.31 -0.64
CA ILE A 75 -10.50 -0.25 -1.65
C ILE A 75 -11.90 0.34 -1.73
N GLU A 76 -12.06 1.57 -1.22
CA GLU A 76 -13.35 2.23 -1.13
C GLU A 76 -13.76 2.87 -2.46
N GLU A 77 -12.80 3.44 -3.18
CA GLU A 77 -13.05 4.02 -4.49
C GLU A 77 -11.78 4.03 -5.34
N MET A 78 -11.98 3.98 -6.64
CA MET A 78 -10.92 4.14 -7.63
C MET A 78 -11.40 5.05 -8.74
N THR A 79 -10.50 5.93 -9.18
CA THR A 79 -10.75 6.82 -10.32
C THR A 79 -9.48 6.87 -11.17
N GLY A 80 -9.63 7.13 -12.45
CA GLY A 80 -8.47 7.30 -13.31
C GLY A 80 -8.80 7.31 -14.78
N GLU A 81 -7.82 7.70 -15.56
CA GLU A 81 -7.86 7.72 -17.01
C GLU A 81 -6.61 7.06 -17.55
N GLY A 82 -6.77 6.28 -18.63
CA GLY A 82 -5.64 5.62 -19.27
C GLY A 82 -4.88 4.74 -18.30
N ASP A 83 -3.61 5.06 -18.12
CA ASP A 83 -2.67 4.27 -17.34
C ASP A 83 -2.53 4.71 -15.89
N ILE A 84 -3.23 5.74 -15.47
CA ILE A 84 -3.16 6.24 -14.09
C ILE A 84 -4.45 5.92 -13.34
N ILE A 85 -4.32 5.24 -12.21
CA ILE A 85 -5.43 4.93 -11.33
C ILE A 85 -5.10 5.44 -9.92
N TRP A 86 -6.00 6.22 -9.35
CA TRP A 86 -5.98 6.60 -7.95
C TRP A 86 -6.95 5.74 -7.18
N ALA A 87 -6.51 5.23 -6.05
CA ALA A 87 -7.35 4.42 -5.17
C ALA A 87 -7.34 5.00 -3.76
N MET A 88 -8.51 5.07 -3.15
CA MET A 88 -8.66 5.43 -1.74
C MET A 88 -9.06 4.18 -0.98
N SER A 89 -8.33 3.87 0.07
CA SER A 89 -8.52 2.63 0.80
C SER A 89 -8.52 2.85 2.32
N GLU A 90 -9.16 1.94 3.03
CA GLU A 90 -9.05 1.83 4.47
C GLU A 90 -8.42 0.49 4.82
N VAL A 91 -7.36 0.54 5.61
CA VAL A 91 -6.61 -0.66 6.00
C VAL A 91 -6.64 -0.77 7.51
N GLU A 92 -6.96 -1.96 8.01
CA GLU A 92 -6.88 -2.27 9.43
C GLU A 92 -5.68 -3.17 9.65
N VAL A 93 -4.81 -2.75 10.57
CA VAL A 93 -3.57 -3.47 10.87
C VAL A 93 -3.45 -3.76 12.36
N LEU A 94 -2.75 -4.84 12.66
CA LEU A 94 -2.28 -5.18 14.00
C LEU A 94 -0.77 -4.98 14.01
N GLU A 95 -0.28 -4.09 14.87
CA GLU A 95 1.16 -3.98 15.10
C GLU A 95 1.63 -5.17 15.92
N ARG A 96 2.53 -5.98 15.36
CA ARG A 96 2.93 -7.24 15.99
C ARG A 96 3.61 -7.07 17.33
N ARG A 97 4.44 -6.04 17.46
CA ARG A 97 5.22 -5.81 18.67
C ARG A 97 4.37 -5.40 19.87
N SER A 98 3.41 -4.50 19.66
CA SER A 98 2.57 -3.94 20.76
C SER A 98 1.23 -4.63 20.91
N GLY A 99 0.76 -5.34 19.86
CA GLY A 99 -0.59 -5.88 19.82
C GLY A 99 -1.66 -4.82 19.58
N LYS A 100 -1.28 -3.59 19.28
CA LYS A 100 -2.23 -2.50 19.03
C LYS A 100 -2.74 -2.53 17.61
N HIS A 101 -3.98 -2.07 17.44
CA HIS A 101 -4.65 -1.96 16.16
C HIS A 101 -4.66 -0.53 15.70
N ALA A 102 -4.61 -0.34 14.38
CA ALA A 102 -4.82 0.95 13.75
C ALA A 102 -5.68 0.80 12.50
N ARG A 103 -6.53 1.79 12.26
CA ARG A 103 -7.25 1.97 11.00
C ARG A 103 -6.59 3.09 10.24
N ILE A 104 -6.17 2.78 9.02
CA ILE A 104 -5.33 3.67 8.22
C ILE A 104 -6.08 4.04 6.96
N LYS A 105 -6.26 5.34 6.73
CA LYS A 105 -6.69 5.85 5.45
C LYS A 105 -5.47 6.04 4.57
N LEU A 106 -5.52 5.49 3.37
CA LEU A 106 -4.42 5.64 2.44
C LEU A 106 -4.90 5.89 1.01
N ALA A 107 -4.07 6.60 0.27
CA ALA A 107 -4.28 6.86 -1.14
C ALA A 107 -3.07 6.35 -1.91
N ASN A 108 -3.32 5.63 -2.99
CA ASN A 108 -2.28 5.14 -3.87
C ASN A 108 -2.48 5.70 -5.28
N ARG A 109 -1.38 6.16 -5.86
CA ARG A 109 -1.33 6.46 -7.28
C ARG A 109 -0.63 5.30 -7.98
N TRP A 110 -1.40 4.58 -8.79
CA TRP A 110 -0.90 3.44 -9.55
C TRP A 110 -0.70 3.85 -11.00
N GLN A 111 0.46 3.55 -11.55
CA GLN A 111 0.72 3.77 -12.97
C GLN A 111 0.99 2.43 -13.65
N PHE A 112 0.35 2.26 -14.81
CA PHE A 112 0.45 1.06 -15.63
C PHE A 112 1.18 1.36 -16.94
N ARG A 113 1.77 0.33 -17.51
CA ARG A 113 2.31 0.33 -18.87
C ARG A 113 2.03 -1.04 -19.46
N ALA A 114 1.26 -1.07 -20.54
CA ALA A 114 0.88 -2.32 -21.22
C ALA A 114 0.30 -3.37 -20.24
N GLY A 115 -0.57 -2.92 -19.33
CA GLY A 115 -1.23 -3.78 -18.36
C GLY A 115 -0.39 -4.18 -17.15
N LYS A 116 0.86 -3.72 -17.07
CA LYS A 116 1.75 -3.97 -15.93
C LYS A 116 1.87 -2.74 -15.05
N ILE A 117 1.94 -2.94 -13.74
CA ILE A 117 2.16 -1.87 -12.78
C ILE A 117 3.63 -1.45 -12.86
N VAL A 118 3.88 -0.20 -13.20
CA VAL A 118 5.25 0.35 -13.27
C VAL A 118 5.58 1.25 -12.10
N SER A 119 4.57 1.79 -11.42
CA SER A 119 4.83 2.54 -10.18
C SER A 119 3.62 2.53 -9.26
N CYS A 120 3.89 2.65 -7.98
CA CYS A 120 2.91 2.93 -6.95
C CYS A 120 3.48 3.98 -6.02
N THR A 121 2.74 5.06 -5.84
CA THR A 121 3.06 6.09 -4.85
C THR A 121 1.99 6.03 -3.78
N GLU A 122 2.42 5.84 -2.54
CA GLU A 122 1.52 5.68 -1.41
C GLU A 122 1.59 6.86 -0.47
N PHE A 123 0.42 7.38 -0.11
CA PHE A 123 0.25 8.39 0.92
C PHE A 123 -0.74 7.85 1.95
N PHE A 124 -0.45 7.99 3.22
CA PHE A 124 -1.40 7.62 4.25
C PHE A 124 -1.37 8.58 5.43
N ASP A 125 -2.40 8.54 6.25
CA ASP A 125 -2.48 9.33 7.47
C ASP A 125 -1.48 8.79 8.50
N SER A 126 -0.22 9.17 8.34
CA SER A 126 0.86 8.70 9.19
C SER A 126 0.74 9.22 10.63
N ALA A 127 0.36 10.48 10.78
CA ALA A 127 0.15 11.06 12.12
C ALA A 127 -0.97 10.35 12.88
N GLY A 128 -2.12 10.14 12.23
CA GLY A 128 -3.23 9.41 12.82
C GLY A 128 -2.86 7.97 13.18
N THR A 129 -2.07 7.32 12.33
CA THR A 129 -1.58 5.97 12.60
C THR A 129 -0.68 5.94 13.84
N LEU A 130 0.26 6.89 13.95
CA LEU A 130 1.16 6.98 15.10
C LEU A 130 0.40 7.26 16.41
N LEU A 131 -0.66 8.09 16.34
CA LEU A 131 -1.52 8.33 17.50
C LEU A 131 -2.25 7.05 17.94
N GLN A 132 -2.81 6.30 17.00
CA GLN A 132 -3.50 5.05 17.30
C GLN A 132 -2.57 3.99 17.89
N LEU A 133 -1.30 4.01 17.51
CA LEU A 133 -0.28 3.08 18.01
C LEU A 133 0.45 3.58 19.24
N ASP A 134 0.06 4.72 19.78
CA ASP A 134 0.71 5.38 20.93
C ASP A 134 2.21 5.65 20.72
N LYS A 135 2.58 5.99 19.49
CA LYS A 135 3.98 6.31 19.15
C LYS A 135 4.28 7.78 19.20
N ILE A 136 3.25 8.63 19.23
CA ILE A 136 3.36 10.07 19.48
C ILE A 136 2.27 10.46 20.47
N ALA A 137 2.56 11.47 21.28
CA ALA A 137 1.64 11.93 22.32
C ALA A 137 0.51 12.75 21.72
N THR A 138 -0.71 12.54 22.23
CA THR A 138 -1.82 13.47 22.00
C THR A 138 -1.52 14.72 22.84
N GLN A 139 -1.54 15.90 22.21
CA GLN A 139 -1.46 17.12 22.99
C GLN A 139 -2.76 17.32 23.76
N ALA A 140 -2.65 17.42 25.08
CA ALA A 140 -3.77 17.88 25.90
C ALA A 140 -4.01 19.35 25.58
N ALA A 141 -5.24 19.68 25.26
CA ALA A 141 -5.65 21.05 25.00
C ALA A 141 -5.51 21.89 26.28
#